data_e1b167da9b5a7ef0a27608876deffe81
#
_entry.id   e1b167da9b5a7ef0a27608876deffe81
#
_cell.length_a   1.000
_cell.length_b   1.000
_cell.length_c   1.000
_cell.angle_alpha   90.00
_cell.angle_beta   90.00
_cell.angle_gamma   90.00
#
_symmetry.space_group_name_H-M   'P 1'
#
loop_
_entity.id
_entity.type
_entity.pdbx_description
1 polymer ?
#
loop_
_entity_poly.entity_id
_entity_poly.type
_entity_poly.pdbx_seq_one_letter_code
_entity_poly.pdbx_strand_id
1 'polypeptide(L)'
;METMTVLIADSSEEFRSTLTNALQGNYRIRSCRTGKEALDILQRTPPDVLILDLMLPELDGISLLQTISVSGIHPTILATTRLANDYVVEATTKLGVEYLMIKPCDVRAIVSRVNDLCRKRPRPKISAPDSRTHISNLLISLGISTKLRGYPYLREAVLRMVGN
;
A
#
# COMPACT_ATOMS: atom_id res chain seq x y z
N MET A 1 1.38 -19.41 -13.94
CA MET A 1 1.17 -18.01 -13.54
C MET A 1 0.82 -17.96 -12.06
N GLU A 2 1.57 -17.23 -11.28
CA GLU A 2 1.17 -17.00 -9.89
C GLU A 2 -0.05 -16.09 -9.85
N THR A 3 -1.07 -16.55 -9.10
CA THR A 3 -2.27 -15.74 -8.87
C THR A 3 -1.94 -14.62 -7.88
N MET A 4 -2.24 -13.38 -8.24
CA MET A 4 -2.03 -12.24 -7.35
C MET A 4 -2.92 -12.34 -6.11
N THR A 5 -2.37 -11.91 -4.98
CA THR A 5 -3.06 -11.92 -3.69
C THR A 5 -3.58 -10.54 -3.34
N VAL A 6 -4.81 -10.48 -2.86
CA VAL A 6 -5.48 -9.26 -2.41
C VAL A 6 -5.89 -9.42 -0.95
N LEU A 7 -5.51 -8.47 -0.11
CA LEU A 7 -5.99 -8.35 1.27
C LEU A 7 -7.05 -7.26 1.33
N ILE A 8 -8.23 -7.61 1.87
CA ILE A 8 -9.32 -6.67 2.12
C ILE A 8 -9.37 -6.41 3.63
N ALA A 9 -9.04 -5.20 4.05
CA ALA A 9 -9.09 -4.76 5.43
C ALA A 9 -10.24 -3.76 5.60
N ASP A 10 -11.35 -4.22 6.14
CA ASP A 10 -12.56 -3.43 6.36
C ASP A 10 -13.38 -4.04 7.51
N SER A 11 -13.95 -3.21 8.37
CA SER A 11 -14.76 -3.68 9.49
C SER A 11 -16.14 -4.20 9.08
N SER A 12 -16.65 -3.81 7.92
CA SER A 12 -17.94 -4.27 7.40
C SER A 12 -17.83 -5.66 6.78
N GLU A 13 -18.52 -6.62 7.38
CA GLU A 13 -18.60 -7.99 6.85
C GLU A 13 -19.27 -8.03 5.48
N GLU A 14 -20.35 -7.27 5.32
CA GLU A 14 -21.05 -7.16 4.03
C GLU A 14 -20.13 -6.65 2.92
N PHE A 15 -19.38 -5.60 3.20
CA PHE A 15 -18.43 -5.03 2.24
C PHE A 15 -17.32 -6.02 1.88
N ARG A 16 -16.73 -6.69 2.89
CA ARG A 16 -15.70 -7.72 2.64
C ARG A 16 -16.25 -8.88 1.80
N SER A 17 -17.44 -9.38 2.14
CA SER A 17 -18.07 -10.50 1.41
C SER A 17 -18.38 -10.12 -0.04
N THR A 18 -18.92 -8.94 -0.26
CA THR A 18 -19.26 -8.45 -1.61
C THR A 18 -18.02 -8.30 -2.47
N LEU A 19 -16.95 -7.71 -1.94
CA LEU A 19 -15.67 -7.59 -2.64
C LEU A 19 -15.01 -8.94 -2.88
N THR A 20 -15.03 -9.83 -1.91
CA THR A 20 -14.47 -11.18 -2.06
C THR A 20 -15.16 -11.91 -3.21
N ASN A 21 -16.47 -11.91 -3.24
CA ASN A 21 -17.25 -12.54 -4.31
C ASN A 21 -16.92 -11.95 -5.69
N ALA A 22 -16.72 -10.65 -5.76
CA ALA A 22 -16.41 -9.97 -7.02
C ALA A 22 -14.98 -10.22 -7.52
N LEU A 23 -14.03 -10.48 -6.64
CA LEU A 23 -12.61 -10.58 -6.96
C LEU A 23 -12.08 -12.02 -7.01
N GLN A 24 -12.72 -12.98 -6.33
CA GLN A 24 -12.18 -14.33 -6.13
C GLN A 24 -11.96 -15.14 -7.41
N GLY A 25 -12.59 -14.75 -8.52
CA GLY A 25 -12.37 -15.41 -9.82
C GLY A 25 -10.98 -15.14 -10.42
N ASN A 26 -10.37 -14.01 -10.08
CA ASN A 26 -9.11 -13.55 -10.67
C ASN A 26 -7.96 -13.42 -9.66
N TYR A 27 -8.28 -13.41 -8.37
CA TYR A 27 -7.33 -13.15 -7.30
C TYR A 27 -7.50 -14.13 -6.15
N ARG A 28 -6.41 -14.36 -5.41
CA ARG A 28 -6.48 -15.04 -4.12
C ARG A 28 -6.81 -14.00 -3.06
N ILE A 29 -7.96 -14.14 -2.42
CA ILE A 29 -8.49 -13.14 -1.48
C ILE A 29 -8.28 -13.60 -0.04
N ARG A 30 -7.80 -12.67 0.78
CA ARG A 30 -7.85 -12.72 2.24
C ARG A 30 -8.54 -11.48 2.76
N SER A 31 -9.18 -11.58 3.92
CA SER A 31 -9.84 -10.43 4.53
C SER A 31 -9.63 -10.39 6.03
N CYS A 32 -9.71 -9.20 6.61
CA CYS A 32 -9.64 -8.97 8.04
C CYS A 32 -10.53 -7.79 8.43
N ARG A 33 -10.81 -7.67 9.74
CA ARG A 33 -11.75 -6.68 10.29
C ARG A 33 -11.07 -5.52 10.99
N THR A 34 -9.84 -5.70 11.42
CA THR A 34 -9.13 -4.72 12.26
C THR A 34 -7.78 -4.37 11.67
N GLY A 35 -7.27 -3.20 12.03
CA GLY A 35 -5.94 -2.78 11.61
C GLY A 35 -4.82 -3.64 12.19
N LYS A 36 -5.00 -4.20 13.39
CA LYS A 36 -4.03 -5.12 13.99
C LYS A 36 -3.93 -6.44 13.22
N GLU A 37 -5.07 -7.02 12.85
CA GLU A 37 -5.11 -8.21 11.99
C GLU A 37 -4.44 -7.94 10.64
N ALA A 38 -4.75 -6.79 10.04
CA ALA A 38 -4.15 -6.38 8.78
C ALA A 38 -2.63 -6.26 8.89
N LEU A 39 -2.12 -5.64 9.95
CA LEU A 39 -0.69 -5.50 10.18
C LEU A 39 -0.01 -6.87 10.33
N ASP A 40 -0.60 -7.78 11.08
CA ASP A 40 -0.07 -9.13 11.26
C ASP A 40 0.03 -9.89 9.92
N ILE A 41 -1.00 -9.81 9.10
CA ILE A 41 -1.00 -10.43 7.76
C ILE A 41 0.06 -9.78 6.86
N LEU A 42 0.14 -8.46 6.86
CA LEU A 42 1.12 -7.71 6.06
C LEU A 42 2.56 -8.05 6.43
N GLN A 43 2.84 -8.27 7.70
CA GLN A 43 4.18 -8.64 8.18
C GLN A 43 4.55 -10.09 7.88
N ARG A 44 3.60 -11.01 7.94
CA ARG A 44 3.85 -12.45 7.74
C ARG A 44 3.83 -12.86 6.27
N THR A 45 2.82 -12.45 5.56
CA THR A 45 2.58 -12.83 4.16
C THR A 45 2.04 -11.64 3.38
N PRO A 46 2.90 -10.69 2.97
CA PRO A 46 2.47 -9.48 2.27
C PRO A 46 1.65 -9.80 1.01
N PRO A 47 0.49 -9.15 0.83
CA PRO A 47 -0.28 -9.28 -0.40
C PRO A 47 0.32 -8.45 -1.54
N ASP A 48 -0.11 -8.71 -2.76
CA ASP A 48 0.20 -7.87 -3.91
C ASP A 48 -0.60 -6.56 -3.88
N VAL A 49 -1.86 -6.65 -3.45
CA VAL A 49 -2.78 -5.51 -3.36
C VAL A 49 -3.40 -5.47 -1.96
N LEU A 50 -3.47 -4.27 -1.41
CA LEU A 50 -4.17 -3.98 -0.16
C LEU A 50 -5.34 -3.03 -0.46
N ILE A 51 -6.56 -3.49 -0.16
CA ILE A 51 -7.76 -2.66 -0.11
C ILE A 51 -7.98 -2.32 1.35
N LEU A 52 -7.82 -1.06 1.72
CA LEU A 52 -7.72 -0.61 3.11
C LEU A 52 -8.75 0.45 3.44
N ASP A 53 -9.65 0.16 4.37
CA ASP A 53 -10.45 1.19 5.03
C ASP A 53 -9.57 1.97 6.01
N LEU A 54 -9.53 3.29 5.87
CA LEU A 54 -8.74 4.14 6.78
C LEU A 54 -9.34 4.21 8.19
N MET A 55 -10.62 3.89 8.34
CA MET A 55 -11.33 3.94 9.62
C MET A 55 -11.47 2.56 10.28
N LEU A 56 -10.38 1.81 10.30
CA LEU A 56 -10.36 0.50 10.97
C LEU A 56 -10.31 0.63 12.49
N PRO A 57 -10.97 -0.28 13.22
CA PRO A 57 -10.82 -0.38 14.65
C PRO A 57 -9.43 -0.92 15.06
N GLU A 58 -9.04 -0.67 16.28
CA GLU A 58 -7.80 -1.07 16.96
C GLU A 58 -6.54 -0.39 16.44
N LEU A 59 -6.36 -0.32 15.13
CA LEU A 59 -5.29 0.42 14.46
C LEU A 59 -5.87 1.04 13.20
N ASP A 60 -5.92 2.35 13.12
CA ASP A 60 -6.43 3.04 11.94
C ASP A 60 -5.53 2.85 10.71
N GLY A 61 -6.12 3.07 9.53
CA GLY A 61 -5.41 2.81 8.27
C GLY A 61 -4.20 3.69 8.04
N ILE A 62 -4.22 4.95 8.47
CA ILE A 62 -3.06 5.85 8.34
C ILE A 62 -1.91 5.37 9.22
N SER A 63 -2.17 5.01 10.47
CA SER A 63 -1.17 4.44 11.38
C SER A 63 -0.61 3.12 10.86
N LEU A 64 -1.46 2.28 10.29
CA LEU A 64 -1.03 1.04 9.60
C LEU A 64 -0.08 1.34 8.45
N LEU A 65 -0.43 2.28 7.58
CA LEU A 65 0.40 2.68 6.44
C LEU A 65 1.74 3.28 6.87
N GLN A 66 1.75 4.07 7.94
CA GLN A 66 2.99 4.59 8.54
C GLN A 66 3.89 3.45 9.02
N THR A 67 3.31 2.45 9.66
CA THR A 67 4.07 1.29 10.17
C THR A 67 4.67 0.47 9.03
N ILE A 68 3.91 0.15 7.99
CA ILE A 68 4.43 -0.64 6.88
C ILE A 68 5.41 0.14 5.99
N SER A 69 5.29 1.46 5.92
CA SER A 69 6.18 2.29 5.10
C SER A 69 7.65 2.20 5.51
N VAL A 70 7.90 1.99 6.81
CA VAL A 70 9.26 1.83 7.34
C VAL A 70 9.72 0.37 7.39
N SER A 71 8.84 -0.57 7.14
CA SER A 71 9.11 -2.02 7.22
C SER A 71 9.55 -2.65 5.90
N GLY A 72 9.63 -1.88 4.82
CA GLY A 72 9.97 -2.41 3.48
C GLY A 72 8.84 -3.20 2.82
N ILE A 73 7.62 -3.11 3.33
CA ILE A 73 6.42 -3.77 2.78
C ILE A 73 5.70 -2.78 1.88
N HIS A 74 5.61 -3.08 0.58
CA HIS A 74 5.08 -2.15 -0.42
C HIS A 74 4.02 -2.82 -1.32
N PRO A 75 2.84 -3.18 -0.79
CA PRO A 75 1.74 -3.61 -1.65
C PRO A 75 1.23 -2.43 -2.48
N THR A 76 0.53 -2.72 -3.55
CA THR A 76 -0.30 -1.72 -4.22
C THR A 76 -1.49 -1.40 -3.34
N ILE A 77 -1.72 -0.13 -3.01
CA ILE A 77 -2.72 0.26 -2.01
C ILE A 77 -3.86 1.04 -2.65
N LEU A 78 -5.07 0.51 -2.50
CA LEU A 78 -6.31 1.21 -2.72
C LEU A 78 -6.95 1.46 -1.35
N ALA A 79 -7.06 2.72 -0.95
CA ALA A 79 -7.68 3.09 0.32
C ALA A 79 -9.13 3.55 0.13
N THR A 80 -9.97 3.26 1.11
CA THR A 80 -11.33 3.76 1.20
C THR A 80 -11.50 4.56 2.48
N THR A 81 -12.35 5.57 2.44
CA THR A 81 -12.65 6.39 3.62
C THR A 81 -14.03 7.02 3.52
N ARG A 82 -14.67 7.26 4.67
CA ARG A 82 -15.91 8.07 4.74
C ARG A 82 -15.61 9.55 4.91
N LEU A 83 -14.39 9.86 5.33
CA LEU A 83 -13.94 11.23 5.56
C LEU A 83 -12.79 11.55 4.63
N ALA A 84 -13.00 12.49 3.71
CA ALA A 84 -11.95 13.04 2.87
C ALA A 84 -11.79 14.53 3.18
N ASN A 85 -10.65 14.88 3.73
CA ASN A 85 -10.22 16.26 3.93
C ASN A 85 -8.76 16.38 3.46
N ASP A 86 -8.24 17.60 3.45
CA ASP A 86 -6.88 17.86 2.98
C ASP A 86 -5.83 17.04 3.73
N TYR A 87 -5.98 16.84 5.03
CA TYR A 87 -5.10 16.03 5.83
C TYR A 87 -5.08 14.57 5.37
N VAL A 88 -6.24 13.96 5.17
CA VAL A 88 -6.35 12.55 4.74
C VAL A 88 -5.76 12.37 3.34
N VAL A 89 -6.08 13.27 2.41
CA VAL A 89 -5.55 13.23 1.04
C VAL A 89 -4.03 13.38 1.04
N GLU A 90 -3.51 14.33 1.78
CA GLU A 90 -2.06 14.55 1.88
C GLU A 90 -1.35 13.37 2.53
N ALA A 91 -1.85 12.88 3.65
CA ALA A 91 -1.27 11.75 4.37
C ALA A 91 -1.23 10.48 3.51
N THR A 92 -2.34 10.14 2.84
CA THR A 92 -2.41 8.96 1.97
C THR A 92 -1.51 9.08 0.75
N THR A 93 -1.41 10.27 0.17
CA THR A 93 -0.49 10.53 -0.94
C THR A 93 0.97 10.33 -0.53
N LYS A 94 1.38 10.86 0.61
CA LYS A 94 2.73 10.71 1.15
C LYS A 94 3.07 9.25 1.50
N LEU A 95 2.08 8.48 1.93
CA LEU A 95 2.24 7.08 2.31
C LEU A 95 2.14 6.10 1.15
N GLY A 96 2.03 6.58 -0.08
CA GLY A 96 2.09 5.76 -1.29
C GLY A 96 0.78 5.07 -1.66
N VAL A 97 -0.35 5.59 -1.21
CA VAL A 97 -1.67 5.12 -1.67
C VAL A 97 -1.86 5.49 -3.14
N GLU A 98 -2.10 4.49 -3.99
CA GLU A 98 -2.27 4.71 -5.43
C GLU A 98 -3.64 5.26 -5.78
N TYR A 99 -4.66 4.88 -5.02
CA TYR A 99 -6.02 5.34 -5.26
C TYR A 99 -6.81 5.46 -3.94
N LEU A 100 -7.48 6.59 -3.75
CA LEU A 100 -8.34 6.86 -2.60
C LEU A 100 -9.80 6.98 -3.08
N MET A 101 -10.68 6.16 -2.53
CA MET A 101 -12.11 6.18 -2.81
C MET A 101 -12.91 6.61 -1.59
N ILE A 102 -13.92 7.45 -1.81
CA ILE A 102 -14.81 7.92 -0.77
C ILE A 102 -16.04 7.01 -0.71
N LYS A 103 -16.34 6.50 0.48
CA LYS A 103 -17.55 5.73 0.72
C LYS A 103 -18.78 6.66 0.86
N PRO A 104 -19.97 6.23 0.41
CA PRO A 104 -20.25 4.97 -0.24
C PRO A 104 -19.69 4.91 -1.66
N CYS A 105 -19.09 3.79 -2.04
CA CYS A 105 -18.53 3.58 -3.37
C CYS A 105 -19.03 2.27 -3.99
N ASP A 106 -19.13 2.25 -5.30
CA ASP A 106 -19.58 1.07 -6.04
C ASP A 106 -18.47 0.01 -6.04
N VAL A 107 -18.81 -1.22 -5.64
CA VAL A 107 -17.90 -2.37 -5.67
C VAL A 107 -17.32 -2.61 -7.06
N ARG A 108 -18.11 -2.40 -8.12
CA ARG A 108 -17.64 -2.52 -9.51
C ARG A 108 -16.53 -1.52 -9.84
N ALA A 109 -16.62 -0.30 -9.29
CA ALA A 109 -15.57 0.70 -9.44
C ALA A 109 -14.28 0.27 -8.72
N ILE A 110 -14.39 -0.33 -7.53
CA ILE A 110 -13.23 -0.88 -6.82
C ILE A 110 -12.57 -2.00 -7.63
N VAL A 111 -13.35 -2.94 -8.15
CA VAL A 111 -12.85 -4.04 -8.98
C VAL A 111 -12.14 -3.50 -10.23
N SER A 112 -12.73 -2.50 -10.88
CA SER A 112 -12.10 -1.84 -12.04
C SER A 112 -10.76 -1.20 -11.68
N ARG A 113 -10.69 -0.50 -10.55
CA ARG A 113 -9.42 0.12 -10.10
C ARG A 113 -8.37 -0.92 -9.73
N VAL A 114 -8.75 -1.99 -9.04
CA VAL A 114 -7.83 -3.11 -8.73
C VAL A 114 -7.26 -3.71 -10.01
N ASN A 115 -8.10 -3.98 -10.99
CA ASN A 115 -7.65 -4.52 -12.27
C ASN A 115 -6.69 -3.56 -13.00
N ASP A 116 -6.98 -2.27 -13.01
CA ASP A 116 -6.11 -1.27 -13.62
C ASP A 116 -4.76 -1.15 -12.91
N LEU A 117 -4.76 -1.16 -11.58
CA LEU A 117 -3.55 -1.09 -10.76
C LEU A 117 -2.68 -2.34 -10.94
N CYS A 118 -3.29 -3.51 -11.03
CA CYS A 118 -2.58 -4.77 -11.28
C CYS A 118 -1.93 -4.82 -12.68
N ARG A 119 -2.57 -4.24 -13.69
CA ARG A 119 -2.01 -4.18 -15.05
C ARG A 119 -0.81 -3.24 -15.16
N LYS A 120 -0.82 -2.14 -14.40
CA LYS A 120 0.25 -1.13 -14.39
C LYS A 120 1.46 -1.56 -13.58
N ARG A 121 1.32 -2.57 -12.71
CA ARG A 121 2.42 -3.07 -11.93
C ARG A 121 3.41 -3.78 -12.86
N PRO A 122 4.64 -3.27 -13.07
CA PRO A 122 5.65 -4.07 -13.72
C PRO A 122 5.81 -5.33 -12.85
N ARG A 123 5.65 -6.50 -13.46
CA ARG A 123 6.01 -7.75 -12.78
C ARG A 123 7.42 -7.55 -12.25
N PRO A 124 7.67 -7.74 -10.96
CA PRO A 124 9.04 -7.75 -10.50
C PRO A 124 9.74 -8.87 -11.25
N LYS A 125 10.53 -8.51 -12.24
CA LYS A 125 11.68 -9.36 -12.54
C LYS A 125 12.37 -9.48 -11.20
N ILE A 126 12.65 -10.69 -10.74
CA ILE A 126 13.51 -10.96 -9.60
C ILE A 126 14.90 -10.45 -10.01
N SER A 127 15.04 -9.14 -10.06
CA SER A 127 16.29 -8.45 -10.07
C SER A 127 16.52 -8.02 -8.63
N ALA A 128 17.70 -8.24 -8.15
CA ALA A 128 18.15 -7.75 -6.86
C ALA A 128 17.61 -6.31 -6.65
N PRO A 129 17.10 -5.97 -5.44
CA PRO A 129 16.54 -4.66 -5.21
C PRO A 129 17.52 -3.61 -5.67
N ASP A 130 17.08 -2.74 -6.56
CA ASP A 130 17.91 -1.62 -6.97
C ASP A 130 18.19 -0.79 -5.72
N SER A 131 19.43 -0.91 -5.25
CA SER A 131 19.90 -0.23 -4.05
C SER A 131 19.61 1.28 -4.07
N ARG A 132 19.51 1.86 -5.25
CA ARG A 132 19.19 3.29 -5.43
C ARG A 132 17.77 3.63 -5.04
N THR A 133 16.79 2.81 -5.46
CA THR A 133 15.37 3.02 -5.12
C THR A 133 15.13 2.81 -3.62
N HIS A 134 15.76 1.78 -3.05
CA HIS A 134 15.64 1.50 -1.62
C HIS A 134 16.21 2.63 -0.76
N ILE A 135 17.36 3.16 -1.12
CA ILE A 135 17.99 4.28 -0.40
C ILE A 135 17.18 5.57 -0.58
N SER A 136 16.65 5.84 -1.78
CA SER A 136 15.78 6.99 -2.01
C SER A 136 14.53 6.94 -1.14
N ASN A 137 13.89 5.78 -1.03
CA ASN A 137 12.73 5.58 -0.16
C ASN A 137 13.09 5.72 1.32
N LEU A 138 14.25 5.21 1.73
CA LEU A 138 14.74 5.38 3.10
C LEU A 138 14.97 6.86 3.44
N LEU A 139 15.60 7.62 2.55
CA LEU A 139 15.85 9.05 2.75
C LEU A 139 14.54 9.85 2.83
N ILE A 140 13.56 9.52 2.00
CA ILE A 140 12.23 10.14 2.04
C ILE A 140 11.52 9.80 3.36
N SER A 141 11.61 8.57 3.84
CA SER A 141 11.02 8.15 5.13
C SER A 141 11.65 8.86 6.33
N LEU A 142 12.92 9.27 6.22
CA LEU A 142 13.63 10.07 7.23
C LEU A 142 13.28 11.57 7.15
N GLY A 143 12.35 11.96 6.27
CA GLY A 143 11.93 13.35 6.10
C GLY A 143 12.87 14.19 5.23
N ILE A 144 13.79 13.57 4.51
CA ILE A 144 14.71 14.26 3.61
C ILE A 144 14.00 14.50 2.28
N SER A 145 13.77 15.76 1.95
CA SER A 145 13.11 16.15 0.71
C SER A 145 13.98 15.86 -0.51
N THR A 146 13.41 15.22 -1.53
CA THR A 146 14.05 15.04 -2.85
C THR A 146 14.31 16.35 -3.58
N LYS A 147 13.67 17.44 -3.13
CA LYS A 147 13.85 18.79 -3.67
C LYS A 147 15.05 19.53 -3.10
N LEU A 148 15.73 18.98 -2.07
CA LEU A 148 16.95 19.56 -1.55
C LEU A 148 18.07 19.48 -2.57
N ARG A 149 18.80 20.59 -2.72
CA ARG A 149 19.91 20.72 -3.68
C ARG A 149 21.00 19.66 -3.51
N GLY A 150 21.22 19.18 -2.29
CA GLY A 150 22.20 18.15 -1.95
C GLY A 150 21.70 16.71 -2.04
N TYR A 151 20.42 16.48 -2.38
CA TYR A 151 19.84 15.15 -2.38
C TYR A 151 20.57 14.13 -3.28
N PRO A 152 20.93 14.44 -4.53
CA PRO A 152 21.68 13.50 -5.37
C PRO A 152 23.03 13.12 -4.78
N TYR A 153 23.73 14.05 -4.16
CA TYR A 153 25.04 13.82 -3.53
C TYR A 153 24.91 12.96 -2.28
N LEU A 154 23.90 13.23 -1.45
CA LEU A 154 23.61 12.43 -0.27
C LEU A 154 23.27 10.97 -0.63
N ARG A 155 22.46 10.77 -1.64
CA ARG A 155 22.10 9.44 -2.16
C ARG A 155 23.34 8.68 -2.64
N GLU A 156 24.23 9.33 -3.41
CA GLU A 156 25.47 8.70 -3.89
C GLU A 156 26.44 8.38 -2.76
N ALA A 157 26.55 9.24 -1.75
CA ALA A 157 27.38 8.99 -0.59
C ALA A 157 26.93 7.75 0.19
N VAL A 158 25.62 7.60 0.42
CA VAL A 158 25.06 6.42 1.09
C VAL A 158 25.26 5.16 0.25
N LEU A 159 25.07 5.23 -1.06
CA LEU A 159 25.32 4.10 -1.97
C LEU A 159 26.77 3.62 -1.91
N ARG A 160 27.74 4.53 -1.86
CA ARG A 160 29.15 4.19 -1.73
C ARG A 160 29.48 3.54 -0.39
N MET A 161 28.82 3.95 0.69
CA MET A 161 29.01 3.38 2.02
C MET A 161 28.46 1.95 2.13
N VAL A 162 27.39 1.64 1.41
CA VAL A 162 26.70 0.32 1.44
C VAL A 162 27.32 -0.67 0.41
N GLY A 163 27.97 -0.15 -0.63
CA GLY A 163 28.55 -0.94 -1.72
C GLY A 163 29.96 -1.50 -1.48
N ASN A 164 30.52 -1.29 -0.31
CA ASN A 164 31.84 -1.82 0.08
C ASN A 164 31.72 -3.04 0.96
#